data_ce28b875916122150b133d94992f0107
#
_entry.id   ce28b875916122150b133d94992f0107
#
_cell.length_a   1.000
_cell.length_b   1.000
_cell.length_c   1.000
_cell.angle_alpha   90.00
_cell.angle_beta   90.00
_cell.angle_gamma   90.00
#
_symmetry.space_group_name_H-M   'P 1'
#
loop_
_entity.id
_entity.type
_entity.pdbx_description
1 polymer ?
#
loop_
_entity_poly.entity_id
_entity_poly.type
_entity_poly.pdbx_seq_one_letter_code
_entity_poly.pdbx_strand_id
1 'polypeptide(L)'
;MRSKTFKTYLNVCLYKKRCGRYNILSRYFAGEKERISAKRKSVRYRKAAVRSCRDFQKGDLMYRHKTKKYRAAAVGVVLAAVLMLGFAGCDKLPTSSDSAATAAPTPTPEPEDLTVFAEGTTMDGIDISGMKLAKAEKVCRAAALKPYANINVTVKSGDTEMTAKGSELTVVDTLDITLTRLLKSRKAGDYEMTYCLTLKNFKNELKQRLGDFVVQAKDATVGSYDFDAGDFMFEDAVNGKKLDVYGTLAAVKAQFLKKTSGEVEAALQETAAKVTVDDLRKDFGMISSFETVSTNTENGNHNMGLALSRVNGTVLNPGDTFSYENIVGDSTNASTGFLPAGGLSGGALVQMYGGGICQASSTIYGAALRAGMTITLRDCHSSPSTYVPIGLDATVSYGEIDFQFRNDLDTPVYIMSWMDGVTLHVQFYGKHPKEWDTINVYSQTTSEIPPLSTVKYVVDQNLKKGEKVLFTSGNWGYEASAWRDFVKDGEVIRTETLPSSYYGPSGTIYRIGPGTETSSPSPTPTATPTAVPTATPAPTAAPTAAPTPEPTPAPPAEPTAAPTEESTPEPVTAAETGE
;
A
#
# COMPACT_ATOMS: atom_id res chain seq x y z
N MET A 1 -12.86 -34.32 1.73
CA MET A 1 -13.77 -34.54 2.87
C MET A 1 -13.13 -34.41 4.27
N ARG A 2 -11.88 -33.97 4.43
CA ARG A 2 -11.21 -33.83 5.75
C ARG A 2 -11.02 -32.38 6.24
N SER A 3 -11.40 -31.39 5.48
CA SER A 3 -11.19 -29.96 5.83
C SER A 3 -12.42 -29.26 6.46
N LYS A 4 -13.62 -29.76 6.20
CA LYS A 4 -14.85 -29.15 6.77
C LYS A 4 -15.13 -29.53 8.23
N THR A 5 -14.61 -30.66 8.68
CA THR A 5 -14.84 -31.13 10.05
C THR A 5 -14.00 -30.38 11.10
N PHE A 6 -12.87 -29.82 10.70
CA PHE A 6 -11.97 -29.11 11.62
C PHE A 6 -12.46 -27.69 11.98
N LYS A 7 -13.12 -27.00 11.03
CA LYS A 7 -13.70 -25.66 11.29
C LYS A 7 -14.93 -25.71 12.22
N THR A 8 -15.71 -26.76 12.13
CA THR A 8 -16.93 -26.93 12.97
C THR A 8 -16.58 -27.21 14.43
N TYR A 9 -15.47 -27.90 14.68
CA TYR A 9 -15.01 -28.16 16.05
C TYR A 9 -14.39 -26.93 16.74
N LEU A 10 -13.78 -26.02 15.99
CA LEU A 10 -13.20 -24.80 16.56
C LEU A 10 -14.29 -23.80 17.02
N ASN A 11 -15.39 -23.72 16.29
CA ASN A 11 -16.50 -22.82 16.64
C ASN A 11 -17.33 -23.34 17.82
N VAL A 12 -17.41 -24.65 18.02
CA VAL A 12 -18.09 -25.24 19.18
C VAL A 12 -17.29 -25.05 20.48
N CYS A 13 -15.96 -24.99 20.41
CA CYS A 13 -15.12 -24.73 21.59
C CYS A 13 -15.15 -23.26 22.06
N LEU A 14 -15.42 -22.30 21.17
CA LEU A 14 -15.50 -20.88 21.54
C LEU A 14 -16.84 -20.49 22.18
N TYR A 15 -17.93 -21.23 21.91
CA TYR A 15 -19.25 -20.96 22.47
C TYR A 15 -19.49 -21.56 23.87
N LYS A 16 -18.68 -22.54 24.30
CA LYS A 16 -18.83 -23.22 25.63
C LYS A 16 -18.00 -22.60 26.77
N LYS A 17 -17.44 -21.40 26.58
CA LYS A 17 -16.66 -20.70 27.63
C LYS A 17 -17.51 -20.00 28.70
N ARG A 18 -18.81 -20.28 28.75
CA ARG A 18 -19.75 -19.68 29.73
C ARG A 18 -20.38 -20.62 30.75
N CYS A 19 -20.06 -21.92 30.76
CA CYS A 19 -20.58 -22.81 31.80
C CYS A 19 -19.49 -23.77 32.27
N GLY A 20 -19.16 -23.65 33.55
CA GLY A 20 -18.09 -24.36 34.24
C GLY A 20 -18.26 -25.89 34.32
N ARG A 21 -17.63 -26.61 33.40
CA ARG A 21 -17.25 -28.03 33.57
C ARG A 21 -15.89 -28.25 32.90
N TYR A 22 -14.84 -27.99 33.66
CA TYR A 22 -13.45 -28.05 33.21
C TYR A 22 -12.65 -29.08 33.95
N ASN A 23 -12.95 -30.40 33.85
CA ASN A 23 -12.01 -31.34 34.52
C ASN A 23 -11.78 -32.72 33.87
N ILE A 24 -12.36 -33.04 32.73
CA ILE A 24 -12.12 -34.37 32.11
C ILE A 24 -11.34 -34.28 30.78
N LEU A 25 -11.37 -33.16 30.09
CA LEU A 25 -10.66 -32.99 28.81
C LEU A 25 -9.18 -32.56 28.95
N SER A 26 -8.76 -32.04 30.12
CA SER A 26 -7.39 -31.58 30.33
C SER A 26 -6.36 -32.72 30.40
N ARG A 27 -6.77 -33.95 30.86
CA ARG A 27 -5.87 -35.12 30.94
C ARG A 27 -5.62 -35.79 29.59
N TYR A 28 -6.59 -35.71 28.66
CA TYR A 28 -6.41 -36.29 27.32
C TYR A 28 -5.49 -35.45 26.44
N PHE A 29 -5.52 -34.12 26.60
CA PHE A 29 -4.66 -33.19 25.84
C PHE A 29 -3.23 -33.10 26.39
N ALA A 30 -2.96 -33.47 27.62
CA ALA A 30 -1.60 -33.49 28.17
C ALA A 30 -0.75 -34.62 27.53
N GLY A 31 -1.32 -35.81 27.37
CA GLY A 31 -0.64 -36.94 26.73
C GLY A 31 -0.36 -36.75 25.23
N GLU A 32 -1.24 -36.03 24.55
CA GLU A 32 -1.07 -35.72 23.11
C GLU A 32 -0.07 -34.58 22.89
N LYS A 33 0.02 -33.59 23.80
CA LYS A 33 1.07 -32.58 23.79
C LYS A 33 2.47 -33.17 23.99
N GLU A 34 2.63 -34.18 24.80
CA GLU A 34 3.93 -34.87 24.98
C GLU A 34 4.32 -35.67 23.74
N ARG A 35 3.39 -36.42 23.13
CA ARG A 35 3.64 -37.12 21.86
C ARG A 35 3.95 -36.16 20.69
N ILE A 36 3.28 -35.03 20.63
CA ILE A 36 3.55 -33.97 19.62
C ILE A 36 4.89 -33.28 19.92
N SER A 37 5.25 -33.11 21.21
CA SER A 37 6.54 -32.57 21.63
C SER A 37 7.70 -33.51 21.28
N ALA A 38 7.54 -34.83 21.52
CA ALA A 38 8.54 -35.81 21.14
C ALA A 38 8.71 -35.93 19.61
N LYS A 39 7.58 -35.91 18.87
CA LYS A 39 7.60 -35.87 17.39
C LYS A 39 8.19 -34.59 16.84
N ARG A 40 7.96 -33.42 17.50
CA ARG A 40 8.58 -32.13 17.18
C ARG A 40 10.08 -32.09 17.51
N LYS A 41 10.55 -32.78 18.56
CA LYS A 41 11.97 -32.94 18.88
C LYS A 41 12.66 -33.79 17.80
N SER A 42 12.10 -34.92 17.39
CA SER A 42 12.67 -35.76 16.33
C SER A 42 12.70 -35.06 14.97
N VAL A 43 11.67 -34.27 14.64
CA VAL A 43 11.63 -33.43 13.43
C VAL A 43 12.61 -32.24 13.52
N ARG A 44 12.85 -31.70 14.74
CA ARG A 44 13.90 -30.69 14.96
C ARG A 44 15.31 -31.25 14.79
N TYR A 45 15.57 -32.48 15.25
CA TYR A 45 16.86 -33.14 15.01
C TYR A 45 17.11 -33.45 13.54
N ARG A 46 16.11 -33.94 12.81
CA ARG A 46 16.21 -34.12 11.35
C ARG A 46 16.33 -32.79 10.59
N LYS A 47 15.64 -31.72 11.04
CA LYS A 47 15.78 -30.38 10.46
C LYS A 47 17.11 -29.71 10.84
N ALA A 48 17.72 -30.02 12.00
CA ALA A 48 19.04 -29.52 12.36
C ALA A 48 20.15 -30.18 11.53
N ALA A 49 20.05 -31.48 11.28
CA ALA A 49 20.98 -32.16 10.37
C ALA A 49 20.87 -31.65 8.92
N VAL A 50 19.65 -31.38 8.45
CA VAL A 50 19.42 -30.77 7.11
C VAL A 50 19.80 -29.28 7.10
N ARG A 51 19.67 -28.54 8.23
CA ARG A 51 20.19 -27.17 8.36
C ARG A 51 21.70 -27.11 8.38
N SER A 52 22.38 -28.06 9.00
CA SER A 52 23.85 -28.11 8.97
C SER A 52 24.40 -28.23 7.54
N CYS A 53 23.75 -28.99 6.67
CA CYS A 53 24.07 -28.99 5.23
C CYS A 53 23.67 -27.69 4.51
N ARG A 54 22.58 -27.02 4.94
CA ARG A 54 22.15 -25.75 4.35
C ARG A 54 22.99 -24.55 4.79
N ASP A 55 23.41 -24.51 6.05
CA ASP A 55 24.20 -23.39 6.58
C ASP A 55 25.63 -23.43 6.12
N PHE A 56 26.17 -24.60 5.75
CA PHE A 56 27.41 -24.74 5.04
C PHE A 56 27.35 -24.18 3.59
N GLN A 57 26.17 -24.16 2.98
CA GLN A 57 25.93 -23.58 1.64
C GLN A 57 25.67 -22.07 1.66
N LYS A 58 25.27 -21.48 2.79
CA LYS A 58 25.08 -20.02 2.95
C LYS A 58 26.35 -19.26 3.34
N GLY A 59 27.44 -19.96 3.66
CA GLY A 59 28.67 -19.40 4.22
C GLY A 59 29.54 -18.55 3.27
N ASP A 60 29.18 -18.38 2.00
CA ASP A 60 30.11 -17.74 1.03
C ASP A 60 29.94 -16.19 0.91
N LEU A 61 29.00 -15.56 1.62
CA LEU A 61 28.80 -14.09 1.48
C LEU A 61 29.00 -13.24 2.73
N MET A 62 29.26 -13.81 3.91
CA MET A 62 29.48 -13.01 5.14
C MET A 62 30.78 -13.32 5.91
N TYR A 63 31.77 -13.91 5.28
CA TYR A 63 32.93 -14.44 5.99
C TYR A 63 34.27 -13.87 5.56
N ARG A 64 34.41 -12.53 5.43
CA ARG A 64 35.75 -11.89 5.34
C ARG A 64 36.17 -11.07 6.58
N HIS A 65 35.31 -10.90 7.60
CA HIS A 65 35.70 -10.06 8.75
C HIS A 65 35.48 -10.60 10.17
N LYS A 66 35.12 -11.88 10.40
CA LYS A 66 34.96 -12.41 11.80
C LYS A 66 35.48 -13.83 12.05
N THR A 67 36.47 -14.29 11.29
CA THR A 67 36.92 -15.71 11.34
C THR A 67 37.87 -16.11 12.49
N LYS A 68 38.25 -15.23 13.39
CA LYS A 68 39.17 -15.59 14.50
C LYS A 68 38.48 -16.01 15.82
N LYS A 69 37.24 -15.69 16.04
CA LYS A 69 36.55 -16.00 17.33
C LYS A 69 35.64 -17.22 17.32
N TYR A 70 35.20 -17.72 16.16
CA TYR A 70 34.23 -18.83 16.08
C TYR A 70 34.84 -20.21 15.74
N ARG A 71 36.12 -20.25 15.33
CA ARG A 71 36.83 -21.53 15.14
C ARG A 71 37.11 -22.28 16.46
N ALA A 72 37.21 -21.56 17.57
CA ALA A 72 37.43 -22.17 18.89
C ALA A 72 36.15 -22.74 19.52
N ALA A 73 34.98 -22.17 19.22
CA ALA A 73 33.71 -22.59 19.78
C ALA A 73 33.09 -23.81 19.05
N ALA A 74 33.28 -23.95 17.74
CA ALA A 74 32.75 -25.07 16.96
C ALA A 74 33.56 -26.38 17.20
N VAL A 75 34.84 -26.27 17.50
CA VAL A 75 35.67 -27.44 17.85
C VAL A 75 35.39 -27.93 19.28
N GLY A 76 35.03 -27.04 20.20
CA GLY A 76 34.66 -27.40 21.57
C GLY A 76 33.38 -28.22 21.71
N VAL A 77 32.37 -27.93 20.87
CA VAL A 77 31.05 -28.65 20.93
C VAL A 77 31.12 -30.06 20.30
N VAL A 78 31.99 -30.25 19.29
CA VAL A 78 32.18 -31.57 18.67
C VAL A 78 33.08 -32.46 19.54
N LEU A 79 34.06 -31.92 20.27
CA LEU A 79 34.86 -32.69 21.23
C LEU A 79 34.05 -33.12 22.49
N ALA A 80 33.10 -32.28 22.95
CA ALA A 80 32.26 -32.61 24.11
C ALA A 80 31.23 -33.72 23.80
N ALA A 81 30.77 -33.86 22.56
CA ALA A 81 29.83 -34.93 22.16
C ALA A 81 30.54 -36.28 21.93
N VAL A 82 31.82 -36.31 21.68
CA VAL A 82 32.64 -37.54 21.48
C VAL A 82 33.19 -38.07 22.80
N LEU A 83 33.40 -37.20 23.83
CA LEU A 83 33.87 -37.60 25.16
C LEU A 83 32.81 -38.19 26.08
N MET A 84 31.53 -38.11 25.72
CA MET A 84 30.40 -38.64 26.56
C MET A 84 29.96 -40.08 26.19
N LEU A 85 30.57 -40.71 25.22
CA LEU A 85 30.25 -42.09 24.79
C LEU A 85 31.35 -43.12 25.03
N GLY A 86 32.35 -42.80 25.84
CA GLY A 86 33.53 -43.64 26.04
C GLY A 86 33.84 -44.13 27.46
N PHE A 87 32.89 -44.05 28.40
CA PHE A 87 33.11 -44.62 29.76
C PHE A 87 31.95 -45.50 30.22
N ALA A 88 31.98 -46.75 29.81
CA ALA A 88 31.33 -47.84 30.57
C ALA A 88 32.05 -49.15 30.23
N GLY A 89 32.76 -49.64 31.21
CA GLY A 89 33.19 -51.05 31.23
C GLY A 89 34.71 -51.25 31.29
N CYS A 90 35.30 -51.17 32.46
CA CYS A 90 36.49 -51.89 32.86
C CYS A 90 36.40 -52.21 34.34
N ASP A 91 36.04 -53.46 34.63
CA ASP A 91 36.38 -54.11 35.89
C ASP A 91 36.87 -55.50 35.59
N LYS A 92 38.00 -55.79 36.27
CA LYS A 92 38.64 -57.09 36.60
C LYS A 92 39.93 -57.39 35.85
N LEU A 93 41.00 -57.13 36.58
CA LEU A 93 42.25 -57.89 36.51
C LEU A 93 42.07 -59.22 37.19
N PRO A 94 42.76 -60.28 36.72
CA PRO A 94 43.35 -61.24 37.58
C PRO A 94 44.85 -61.27 37.40
N THR A 95 45.52 -61.25 38.54
CA THR A 95 46.91 -61.62 38.74
C THR A 95 47.08 -63.14 38.70
N SER A 96 48.05 -63.69 37.99
CA SER A 96 48.81 -64.84 38.44
C SER A 96 50.07 -64.99 37.59
N SER A 97 51.08 -65.32 38.32
CA SER A 97 52.45 -65.64 38.01
C SER A 97 52.63 -66.90 37.17
N ASP A 98 53.77 -66.91 36.54
CA ASP A 98 54.77 -68.00 36.40
C ASP A 98 55.02 -68.58 35.02
N SER A 99 56.27 -68.61 34.81
CA SER A 99 57.09 -69.56 34.07
C SER A 99 57.66 -69.19 32.70
N ALA A 100 58.94 -69.05 32.76
CA ALA A 100 59.83 -68.90 31.65
C ALA A 100 59.81 -70.10 30.69
N ALA A 101 59.71 -69.80 29.39
CA ALA A 101 60.20 -70.70 28.35
C ALA A 101 60.93 -69.83 27.32
N THR A 102 62.16 -70.10 27.19
CA THR A 102 63.14 -69.50 26.22
C THR A 102 62.64 -69.85 24.82
N ALA A 103 62.13 -68.83 24.07
CA ALA A 103 61.83 -68.90 22.64
C ALA A 103 62.87 -68.11 21.84
N ALA A 104 63.23 -68.69 20.73
CA ALA A 104 64.20 -68.16 19.75
C ALA A 104 63.95 -66.68 19.32
N PRO A 105 64.91 -65.88 18.89
CA PRO A 105 64.72 -64.51 18.54
C PRO A 105 63.74 -64.40 17.35
N THR A 106 62.56 -63.85 17.63
CA THR A 106 61.65 -63.39 16.59
C THR A 106 62.33 -62.29 15.80
N PRO A 107 62.27 -62.29 14.45
CA PRO A 107 62.82 -61.18 13.65
C PRO A 107 62.24 -59.89 14.09
N THR A 108 63.08 -58.88 14.39
CA THR A 108 62.62 -57.51 14.71
C THR A 108 61.71 -57.01 13.57
N PRO A 109 60.47 -56.64 13.80
CA PRO A 109 59.66 -56.09 12.74
C PRO A 109 60.33 -54.82 12.22
N GLU A 110 60.45 -54.74 10.89
CA GLU A 110 60.86 -53.56 10.18
C GLU A 110 60.06 -52.35 10.68
N PRO A 111 60.65 -51.18 10.92
CA PRO A 111 59.93 -50.02 11.47
C PRO A 111 58.81 -49.64 10.54
N GLU A 112 57.53 -49.81 11.00
CA GLU A 112 56.35 -49.43 10.24
C GLU A 112 56.43 -47.98 9.79
N ASP A 113 56.26 -47.74 8.48
CA ASP A 113 56.15 -46.38 7.92
C ASP A 113 54.83 -45.72 8.40
N LEU A 114 54.93 -44.87 9.41
CA LEU A 114 53.83 -44.14 10.03
C LEU A 114 53.19 -43.09 9.08
N THR A 115 53.71 -42.91 7.86
CA THR A 115 53.22 -41.96 6.88
C THR A 115 52.21 -42.55 5.88
N VAL A 116 51.98 -43.87 5.95
CA VAL A 116 51.10 -44.63 5.09
C VAL A 116 50.00 -45.36 5.86
N PHE A 117 48.87 -45.68 5.21
CA PHE A 117 47.77 -46.46 5.84
C PHE A 117 48.22 -47.90 6.09
N ALA A 118 47.69 -48.47 7.17
CA ALA A 118 47.92 -49.87 7.53
C ALA A 118 47.37 -50.82 6.46
N GLU A 119 48.06 -51.98 6.32
CA GLU A 119 47.59 -53.05 5.44
C GLU A 119 46.16 -53.50 5.83
N GLY A 120 45.32 -53.81 4.81
CA GLY A 120 43.93 -54.19 5.00
C GLY A 120 42.99 -53.00 5.31
N THR A 121 43.39 -51.75 4.97
CA THR A 121 42.51 -50.58 5.11
C THR A 121 41.82 -50.27 3.79
N THR A 122 40.48 -50.26 3.78
CA THR A 122 39.70 -49.90 2.62
C THR A 122 38.82 -48.68 2.92
N MET A 123 38.46 -47.91 1.88
CA MET A 123 37.50 -46.81 1.92
C MET A 123 36.50 -46.98 0.77
N ASP A 124 35.20 -47.19 1.05
CA ASP A 124 34.18 -47.52 0.05
C ASP A 124 34.62 -48.67 -0.87
N GLY A 125 35.30 -49.72 -0.31
CA GLY A 125 35.80 -50.86 -1.04
C GLY A 125 37.10 -50.60 -1.84
N ILE A 126 37.67 -49.40 -1.72
CA ILE A 126 38.94 -49.05 -2.36
C ILE A 126 40.08 -49.34 -1.40
N ASP A 127 40.99 -50.22 -1.81
CA ASP A 127 42.20 -50.49 -1.04
C ASP A 127 43.11 -49.25 -1.02
N ILE A 128 43.36 -48.75 0.20
CA ILE A 128 44.23 -47.60 0.45
C ILE A 128 45.50 -48.00 1.25
N SER A 129 45.70 -49.32 1.46
CA SER A 129 46.86 -49.90 2.15
C SER A 129 48.16 -49.37 1.54
N GLY A 130 49.11 -48.97 2.36
CA GLY A 130 50.41 -48.44 1.92
C GLY A 130 50.34 -47.09 1.19
N MET A 131 49.18 -46.46 1.06
CA MET A 131 49.08 -45.15 0.44
C MET A 131 49.38 -44.02 1.43
N LYS A 132 50.01 -42.94 0.95
CA LYS A 132 50.11 -41.69 1.67
C LYS A 132 48.76 -40.94 1.63
N LEU A 133 48.45 -40.14 2.66
CA LEU A 133 47.19 -39.39 2.83
C LEU A 133 46.70 -38.71 1.56
N ALA A 134 47.55 -37.90 0.91
CA ALA A 134 47.16 -37.16 -0.30
C ALA A 134 46.79 -38.06 -1.50
N LYS A 135 47.45 -39.25 -1.62
CA LYS A 135 47.15 -40.23 -2.67
C LYS A 135 45.81 -40.89 -2.38
N ALA A 136 45.56 -41.33 -1.14
CA ALA A 136 44.29 -41.91 -0.71
C ALA A 136 43.10 -40.95 -0.90
N GLU A 137 43.22 -39.68 -0.49
CA GLU A 137 42.23 -38.65 -0.74
C GLU A 137 41.89 -38.49 -2.22
N LYS A 138 42.90 -38.40 -3.07
CA LYS A 138 42.70 -38.26 -4.53
C LYS A 138 41.98 -39.45 -5.15
N VAL A 139 42.38 -40.67 -4.76
CA VAL A 139 41.81 -41.91 -5.31
C VAL A 139 40.36 -42.06 -4.85
N CYS A 140 40.07 -41.87 -3.58
CA CYS A 140 38.72 -41.98 -3.01
C CYS A 140 37.76 -40.94 -3.62
N ARG A 141 38.17 -39.65 -3.73
CA ARG A 141 37.35 -38.63 -4.37
C ARG A 141 37.10 -38.89 -5.84
N ALA A 142 38.09 -39.38 -6.58
CA ALA A 142 37.95 -39.75 -7.99
C ALA A 142 36.94 -40.91 -8.16
N ALA A 143 37.01 -41.92 -7.30
CA ALA A 143 36.11 -43.04 -7.32
C ALA A 143 34.68 -42.63 -6.98
N ALA A 144 34.47 -41.77 -6.00
CA ALA A 144 33.14 -41.23 -5.65
C ALA A 144 32.46 -40.48 -6.82
N LEU A 145 33.22 -39.82 -7.68
CA LEU A 145 32.72 -39.09 -8.85
C LEU A 145 32.55 -39.94 -10.10
N LYS A 146 33.30 -41.05 -10.19
CA LYS A 146 33.33 -41.91 -11.39
C LYS A 146 31.91 -42.35 -11.89
N PRO A 147 30.94 -42.72 -11.03
CA PRO A 147 29.59 -43.12 -11.48
C PRO A 147 28.81 -41.99 -12.18
N TYR A 148 29.24 -40.74 -12.01
CA TYR A 148 28.51 -39.56 -12.50
C TYR A 148 29.19 -38.93 -13.75
N ALA A 149 30.40 -39.32 -14.09
CA ALA A 149 31.26 -38.63 -15.08
C ALA A 149 30.59 -38.41 -16.44
N ASN A 150 29.79 -39.38 -16.89
CA ASN A 150 29.11 -39.36 -18.20
C ASN A 150 27.62 -39.00 -18.11
N ILE A 151 27.15 -38.56 -16.95
CA ILE A 151 25.74 -38.19 -16.76
C ILE A 151 25.57 -36.71 -17.06
N ASN A 152 24.51 -36.39 -17.81
CA ASN A 152 24.11 -35.02 -18.08
C ASN A 152 22.67 -34.81 -17.61
N VAL A 153 22.42 -33.69 -16.94
CA VAL A 153 21.09 -33.30 -16.50
C VAL A 153 20.75 -31.96 -17.13
N THR A 154 19.73 -31.95 -17.98
CA THR A 154 19.24 -30.75 -18.66
C THR A 154 18.16 -30.10 -17.81
N VAL A 155 18.33 -28.84 -17.47
CA VAL A 155 17.32 -27.99 -16.81
C VAL A 155 16.56 -27.24 -17.90
N LYS A 156 15.23 -27.30 -17.87
CA LYS A 156 14.34 -26.57 -18.76
C LYS A 156 13.58 -25.48 -18.02
N SER A 157 13.39 -24.31 -18.66
CA SER A 157 12.54 -23.23 -18.19
C SER A 157 11.97 -22.49 -19.39
N GLY A 158 10.75 -22.84 -19.80
CA GLY A 158 10.18 -22.41 -21.07
C GLY A 158 11.10 -22.85 -22.22
N ASP A 159 11.48 -21.91 -23.08
CA ASP A 159 12.35 -22.16 -24.24
C ASP A 159 13.85 -22.17 -23.91
N THR A 160 14.21 -21.95 -22.65
CA THR A 160 15.62 -21.91 -22.23
C THR A 160 16.04 -23.22 -21.58
N GLU A 161 17.15 -23.75 -22.07
CA GLU A 161 17.74 -24.98 -21.56
C GLU A 161 19.17 -24.76 -21.06
N MET A 162 19.56 -25.51 -20.03
CA MET A 162 20.91 -25.56 -19.48
C MET A 162 21.26 -26.98 -19.08
N THR A 163 22.47 -27.42 -19.40
CA THR A 163 22.94 -28.76 -19.06
C THR A 163 24.02 -28.73 -17.98
N ALA A 164 23.73 -29.38 -16.86
CA ALA A 164 24.73 -29.71 -15.84
C ALA A 164 25.42 -31.02 -16.20
N LYS A 165 26.75 -30.98 -16.32
CA LYS A 165 27.55 -32.16 -16.69
C LYS A 165 28.10 -32.85 -15.45
N GLY A 166 28.09 -34.17 -15.45
CA GLY A 166 28.66 -34.95 -14.35
C GLY A 166 30.15 -34.73 -14.15
N SER A 167 30.90 -34.39 -15.22
CA SER A 167 32.31 -33.99 -15.15
C SER A 167 32.56 -32.71 -14.35
N GLU A 168 31.53 -31.88 -14.14
CA GLU A 168 31.59 -30.62 -13.36
C GLU A 168 31.22 -30.83 -11.89
N LEU A 169 30.80 -32.03 -11.52
CA LEU A 169 30.49 -32.36 -10.15
C LEU A 169 31.76 -32.33 -9.29
N THR A 170 31.61 -31.82 -8.10
CA THR A 170 32.63 -31.91 -7.04
C THR A 170 31.96 -32.51 -5.80
N VAL A 171 32.77 -33.05 -4.91
CA VAL A 171 32.34 -33.56 -3.63
C VAL A 171 32.70 -32.58 -2.51
N VAL A 172 31.82 -32.45 -1.55
CA VAL A 172 32.10 -31.87 -0.24
C VAL A 172 31.99 -33.00 0.75
N ASP A 173 33.09 -33.34 1.40
CA ASP A 173 33.23 -34.51 2.23
C ASP A 173 33.98 -34.22 3.55
N THR A 174 34.05 -35.22 4.39
CA THR A 174 34.89 -35.24 5.60
C THR A 174 36.08 -36.19 5.46
N LEU A 175 36.42 -36.54 4.22
CA LEU A 175 37.39 -37.57 3.90
C LEU A 175 38.78 -37.26 4.49
N ASP A 176 39.25 -36.02 4.35
CA ASP A 176 40.51 -35.53 4.92
C ASP A 176 40.58 -35.76 6.44
N ILE A 177 39.51 -35.44 7.15
CA ILE A 177 39.43 -35.65 8.62
C ILE A 177 39.40 -37.14 8.94
N THR A 178 38.64 -37.91 8.19
CA THR A 178 38.47 -39.36 8.41
C THR A 178 39.79 -40.07 8.12
N LEU A 179 40.40 -39.83 6.97
CA LEU A 179 41.68 -40.41 6.59
C LEU A 179 42.80 -40.01 7.55
N THR A 180 42.87 -38.71 7.96
CA THR A 180 43.84 -38.27 8.96
C THR A 180 43.71 -39.05 10.29
N ARG A 181 42.47 -39.32 10.72
CA ARG A 181 42.18 -40.09 11.94
C ARG A 181 42.61 -41.55 11.77
N LEU A 182 42.25 -42.18 10.63
CA LEU A 182 42.62 -43.57 10.34
C LEU A 182 44.14 -43.74 10.28
N LEU A 183 44.87 -42.84 9.58
CA LEU A 183 46.31 -42.85 9.53
C LEU A 183 46.95 -42.79 10.92
N LYS A 184 46.43 -41.94 11.83
CA LYS A 184 46.89 -41.81 13.21
C LYS A 184 46.56 -43.03 14.08
N SER A 185 45.38 -43.64 13.86
CA SER A 185 44.90 -44.76 14.68
C SER A 185 45.52 -46.10 14.29
N ARG A 186 46.12 -46.19 13.08
CA ARG A 186 46.71 -47.45 12.54
C ARG A 186 45.77 -48.64 12.52
N LYS A 187 44.46 -48.37 12.51
CA LYS A 187 43.43 -49.41 12.49
C LYS A 187 43.12 -49.79 11.05
N ALA A 188 43.40 -51.00 10.67
CA ALA A 188 42.90 -51.60 9.44
C ALA A 188 41.38 -51.89 9.54
N GLY A 189 40.71 -51.96 8.38
CA GLY A 189 39.30 -52.27 8.26
C GLY A 189 38.61 -51.56 7.12
N ASP A 190 37.33 -51.85 6.99
CA ASP A 190 36.48 -51.26 5.93
C ASP A 190 35.76 -50.01 6.46
N TYR A 191 35.94 -48.92 5.74
CA TYR A 191 35.37 -47.63 6.11
C TYR A 191 34.54 -47.03 4.95
N GLU A 192 33.56 -46.22 5.30
CA GLU A 192 32.68 -45.54 4.33
C GLU A 192 32.92 -44.03 4.34
N MET A 193 32.93 -43.43 3.17
CA MET A 193 33.04 -42.00 2.99
C MET A 193 31.66 -41.33 2.97
N THR A 194 31.46 -40.33 3.82
CA THR A 194 30.27 -39.49 3.74
C THR A 194 30.57 -38.26 2.89
N TYR A 195 29.81 -38.05 1.83
CA TYR A 195 29.98 -36.92 0.94
C TYR A 195 28.66 -36.36 0.42
N CYS A 196 28.69 -35.12 -0.03
CA CYS A 196 27.63 -34.45 -0.76
C CYS A 196 28.13 -34.01 -2.13
N LEU A 197 27.34 -34.24 -3.16
CA LEU A 197 27.60 -33.71 -4.49
C LEU A 197 27.36 -32.21 -4.53
N THR A 198 28.21 -31.45 -5.23
CA THR A 198 28.04 -30.01 -5.44
C THR A 198 28.32 -29.62 -6.88
N LEU A 199 27.58 -28.62 -7.36
CA LEU A 199 27.61 -28.03 -8.72
C LEU A 199 27.88 -26.52 -8.59
N LYS A 200 29.06 -26.16 -8.13
CA LYS A 200 29.37 -24.76 -7.80
C LYS A 200 29.29 -23.83 -9.02
N ASN A 201 29.87 -24.22 -10.15
CA ASN A 201 29.86 -23.41 -11.38
C ASN A 201 28.47 -23.34 -11.97
N PHE A 202 27.77 -24.45 -12.09
CA PHE A 202 26.42 -24.52 -12.62
C PHE A 202 25.43 -23.64 -11.83
N LYS A 203 25.59 -23.51 -10.51
CA LYS A 203 24.80 -22.58 -9.70
C LYS A 203 24.95 -21.13 -10.18
N ASN A 204 26.15 -20.70 -10.51
CA ASN A 204 26.41 -19.34 -10.97
C ASN A 204 25.86 -19.14 -12.40
N GLU A 205 26.04 -20.11 -13.26
CA GLU A 205 25.50 -20.12 -14.61
C GLU A 205 23.97 -20.12 -14.60
N LEU A 206 23.35 -20.94 -13.74
CA LEU A 206 21.90 -20.96 -13.55
C LEU A 206 21.36 -19.58 -13.15
N LYS A 207 22.03 -18.89 -12.23
CA LYS A 207 21.68 -17.52 -11.85
C LYS A 207 21.87 -16.54 -13.01
N GLN A 208 22.92 -16.67 -13.78
CA GLN A 208 23.22 -15.75 -14.87
C GLN A 208 22.26 -15.93 -16.04
N ARG A 209 21.90 -17.18 -16.40
CA ARG A 209 21.07 -17.48 -17.57
C ARG A 209 19.56 -17.45 -17.29
N LEU A 210 19.14 -17.89 -16.10
CA LEU A 210 17.74 -17.99 -15.69
C LEU A 210 17.38 -17.09 -14.51
N GLY A 211 18.37 -16.33 -13.95
CA GLY A 211 18.13 -15.45 -12.81
C GLY A 211 17.16 -14.31 -13.11
N ASP A 212 17.11 -13.89 -14.38
CA ASP A 212 16.20 -12.85 -14.87
C ASP A 212 14.83 -13.40 -15.27
N PHE A 213 14.59 -14.71 -15.13
CA PHE A 213 13.27 -15.29 -15.31
C PHE A 213 12.37 -14.85 -14.14
N VAL A 214 11.76 -13.70 -14.33
CA VAL A 214 10.84 -13.10 -13.36
C VAL A 214 9.54 -12.79 -14.09
N VAL A 215 8.46 -13.45 -13.72
CA VAL A 215 7.11 -12.98 -14.02
C VAL A 215 6.73 -12.03 -12.89
N GLN A 216 6.56 -10.76 -13.22
CA GLN A 216 6.19 -9.75 -12.23
C GLN A 216 4.82 -10.06 -11.66
N ALA A 217 4.66 -9.89 -10.36
CA ALA A 217 3.35 -9.90 -9.74
C ALA A 217 2.56 -8.68 -10.22
N LYS A 218 1.28 -8.85 -10.50
CA LYS A 218 0.34 -7.77 -10.80
C LYS A 218 -0.53 -7.58 -9.56
N ASP A 219 -0.52 -6.39 -8.99
CA ASP A 219 -1.40 -6.03 -7.89
C ASP A 219 -2.86 -5.95 -8.39
N ALA A 220 -3.82 -6.19 -7.51
CA ALA A 220 -5.23 -5.96 -7.78
C ALA A 220 -5.46 -4.49 -8.14
N THR A 221 -6.41 -4.23 -9.04
CA THR A 221 -6.79 -2.88 -9.45
C THR A 221 -8.29 -2.67 -9.33
N VAL A 222 -8.69 -1.41 -9.12
CA VAL A 222 -10.09 -1.00 -9.20
C VAL A 222 -10.44 -0.85 -10.67
N GLY A 223 -11.48 -1.52 -11.11
CA GLY A 223 -12.01 -1.46 -12.47
C GLY A 223 -13.11 -0.40 -12.63
N SER A 224 -14.06 -0.65 -13.52
CA SER A 224 -15.20 0.23 -13.77
C SER A 224 -16.26 0.14 -12.66
N TYR A 225 -17.07 1.18 -12.53
CA TYR A 225 -18.26 1.16 -11.69
C TYR A 225 -19.40 0.46 -12.45
N ASP A 226 -20.03 -0.50 -11.78
CA ASP A 226 -21.22 -1.18 -12.25
C ASP A 226 -22.46 -0.46 -11.68
N PHE A 227 -23.19 0.26 -12.54
CA PHE A 227 -24.37 1.01 -12.13
C PHE A 227 -25.55 0.13 -11.72
N ASP A 228 -25.65 -1.09 -12.26
CA ASP A 228 -26.72 -2.03 -11.92
C ASP A 228 -26.48 -2.66 -10.55
N ALA A 229 -25.22 -2.97 -10.24
CA ALA A 229 -24.80 -3.48 -8.95
C ALA A 229 -24.61 -2.39 -7.90
N GLY A 230 -24.40 -1.13 -8.30
CA GLY A 230 -24.08 -0.02 -7.41
C GLY A 230 -22.72 -0.14 -6.72
N ASP A 231 -21.76 -0.84 -7.36
CA ASP A 231 -20.42 -1.12 -6.79
C ASP A 231 -19.34 -1.08 -7.88
N PHE A 232 -18.10 -0.99 -7.45
CA PHE A 232 -16.95 -1.10 -8.34
C PHE A 232 -16.59 -2.57 -8.61
N MET A 233 -16.27 -2.87 -9.87
CA MET A 233 -15.59 -4.11 -10.23
C MET A 233 -14.12 -4.02 -9.83
N PHE A 234 -13.53 -5.17 -9.43
CA PHE A 234 -12.13 -5.26 -9.08
C PHE A 234 -11.46 -6.34 -9.93
N GLU A 235 -10.27 -6.06 -10.40
CA GLU A 235 -9.43 -7.05 -11.06
C GLU A 235 -8.56 -7.76 -10.03
N ASP A 236 -8.54 -9.09 -10.09
CA ASP A 236 -7.76 -9.91 -9.17
C ASP A 236 -6.26 -9.67 -9.31
N ALA A 237 -5.57 -9.77 -8.20
CA ALA A 237 -4.13 -9.80 -8.16
C ALA A 237 -3.59 -11.10 -8.78
N VAL A 238 -2.51 -11.00 -9.52
CA VAL A 238 -1.81 -12.15 -10.09
C VAL A 238 -0.44 -12.29 -9.44
N ASN A 239 -0.19 -13.44 -8.81
CA ASN A 239 1.12 -13.72 -8.24
C ASN A 239 2.18 -13.82 -9.34
N GLY A 240 3.32 -13.25 -9.06
CA GLY A 240 4.49 -13.39 -9.91
C GLY A 240 5.23 -14.71 -9.65
N LYS A 241 6.21 -15.01 -10.50
CA LYS A 241 7.07 -16.18 -10.38
C LYS A 241 8.52 -15.78 -10.60
N LYS A 242 9.42 -16.31 -9.76
CA LYS A 242 10.88 -16.15 -9.93
C LYS A 242 11.56 -17.49 -9.79
N LEU A 243 12.74 -17.61 -10.40
CA LEU A 243 13.55 -18.83 -10.32
C LEU A 243 13.92 -19.15 -8.86
N ASP A 244 13.56 -20.35 -8.40
CA ASP A 244 14.15 -20.94 -7.18
C ASP A 244 15.44 -21.68 -7.56
N VAL A 245 16.55 -20.94 -7.48
CA VAL A 245 17.89 -21.49 -7.77
C VAL A 245 18.23 -22.70 -6.88
N TYR A 246 17.80 -22.70 -5.62
CA TYR A 246 18.11 -23.80 -4.74
C TYR A 246 17.22 -25.00 -4.94
N GLY A 247 15.94 -24.79 -5.22
CA GLY A 247 15.01 -25.85 -5.61
C GLY A 247 15.44 -26.52 -6.91
N THR A 248 15.83 -25.73 -7.91
CA THR A 248 16.34 -26.23 -9.18
C THR A 248 17.62 -27.05 -8.99
N LEU A 249 18.59 -26.55 -8.21
CA LEU A 249 19.81 -27.29 -7.88
C LEU A 249 19.52 -28.58 -7.10
N ALA A 250 18.51 -28.59 -6.24
CA ALA A 250 18.10 -29.81 -5.53
C ALA A 250 17.52 -30.85 -6.49
N ALA A 251 16.70 -30.43 -7.46
CA ALA A 251 16.17 -31.31 -8.50
C ALA A 251 17.27 -31.89 -9.38
N VAL A 252 18.22 -31.06 -9.82
CA VAL A 252 19.41 -31.51 -10.60
C VAL A 252 20.22 -32.52 -9.81
N LYS A 253 20.52 -32.26 -8.53
CA LYS A 253 21.24 -33.21 -7.67
C LYS A 253 20.47 -34.51 -7.47
N ALA A 254 19.16 -34.44 -7.29
CA ALA A 254 18.32 -35.63 -7.16
C ALA A 254 18.36 -36.49 -8.44
N GLN A 255 18.42 -35.87 -9.62
CA GLN A 255 18.55 -36.58 -10.88
C GLN A 255 19.97 -37.24 -11.00
N PHE A 256 21.04 -36.55 -10.62
CA PHE A 256 22.38 -37.17 -10.57
C PHE A 256 22.42 -38.38 -9.64
N LEU A 257 21.77 -38.31 -8.47
CA LEU A 257 21.72 -39.42 -7.51
C LEU A 257 21.05 -40.69 -8.06
N LYS A 258 20.20 -40.58 -9.10
CA LYS A 258 19.64 -41.71 -9.84
C LYS A 258 20.68 -42.39 -10.75
N LYS A 259 21.86 -41.77 -10.93
CA LYS A 259 22.93 -42.23 -11.83
C LYS A 259 22.50 -42.39 -13.28
N THR A 260 21.54 -41.55 -13.72
CA THR A 260 21.02 -41.54 -15.10
C THR A 260 20.93 -40.12 -15.62
N SER A 261 21.24 -39.91 -16.89
CA SER A 261 20.93 -38.62 -17.56
C SER A 261 19.43 -38.41 -17.64
N GLY A 262 19.01 -37.17 -17.68
CA GLY A 262 17.60 -36.83 -17.74
C GLY A 262 17.35 -35.32 -17.73
N GLU A 263 16.07 -34.97 -17.75
CA GLU A 263 15.62 -33.58 -17.74
C GLU A 263 14.95 -33.24 -16.41
N VAL A 264 15.05 -32.01 -16.00
CA VAL A 264 14.37 -31.45 -14.84
C VAL A 264 13.83 -30.08 -15.18
N GLU A 265 12.60 -29.78 -14.76
CA GLU A 265 12.07 -28.44 -14.87
C GLU A 265 12.71 -27.52 -13.81
N ALA A 266 12.95 -26.27 -14.18
CA ALA A 266 13.41 -25.25 -13.25
C ALA A 266 12.35 -25.03 -12.17
N ALA A 267 12.75 -25.11 -10.91
CA ALA A 267 11.85 -24.80 -9.81
C ALA A 267 11.54 -23.31 -9.79
N LEU A 268 10.26 -22.95 -9.69
CA LEU A 268 9.80 -21.57 -9.57
C LEU A 268 9.26 -21.33 -8.16
N GLN A 269 9.55 -20.15 -7.64
CA GLN A 269 9.00 -19.65 -6.39
C GLN A 269 7.97 -18.57 -6.71
N GLU A 270 6.77 -18.68 -6.18
CA GLU A 270 5.78 -17.63 -6.28
C GLU A 270 6.22 -16.37 -5.51
N THR A 271 5.92 -15.22 -6.09
CA THR A 271 6.06 -13.91 -5.48
C THR A 271 4.67 -13.33 -5.35
N ALA A 272 4.19 -13.20 -4.13
CA ALA A 272 2.86 -12.64 -3.88
C ALA A 272 2.75 -11.21 -4.43
N ALA A 273 1.61 -10.87 -5.00
CA ALA A 273 1.21 -9.50 -5.24
C ALA A 273 1.19 -8.73 -3.90
N LYS A 274 1.39 -7.44 -3.95
CA LYS A 274 1.44 -6.58 -2.77
C LYS A 274 0.06 -6.17 -2.29
N VAL A 275 -0.87 -6.00 -3.23
CA VAL A 275 -2.24 -5.56 -2.99
C VAL A 275 -3.19 -6.61 -3.55
N THR A 276 -4.08 -7.11 -2.72
CA THR A 276 -5.17 -8.03 -3.08
C THR A 276 -6.49 -7.27 -3.22
N VAL A 277 -7.51 -7.88 -3.81
CA VAL A 277 -8.88 -7.32 -3.83
C VAL A 277 -9.39 -7.08 -2.40
N ASP A 278 -9.10 -8.00 -1.47
CA ASP A 278 -9.49 -7.83 -0.07
C ASP A 278 -8.82 -6.61 0.58
N ASP A 279 -7.56 -6.30 0.21
CA ASP A 279 -6.87 -5.11 0.70
C ASP A 279 -7.48 -3.82 0.12
N LEU A 280 -7.86 -3.84 -1.17
CA LEU A 280 -8.56 -2.70 -1.80
C LEU A 280 -9.93 -2.48 -1.15
N ARG A 281 -10.77 -3.51 -1.06
CA ARG A 281 -12.13 -3.40 -0.51
C ARG A 281 -12.19 -2.97 0.95
N LYS A 282 -11.13 -3.17 1.71
CA LYS A 282 -11.09 -2.84 3.13
C LYS A 282 -11.22 -1.35 3.42
N ASP A 283 -10.56 -0.52 2.63
CA ASP A 283 -10.48 0.93 2.85
C ASP A 283 -11.10 1.73 1.67
N PHE A 284 -11.56 1.05 0.59
CA PHE A 284 -12.16 1.68 -0.58
C PHE A 284 -13.66 1.91 -0.37
N GLY A 285 -14.11 3.13 -0.67
CA GLY A 285 -15.52 3.48 -0.56
C GLY A 285 -15.77 4.90 -1.02
N MET A 286 -16.99 5.39 -0.78
CA MET A 286 -17.37 6.76 -1.07
C MET A 286 -16.68 7.71 -0.08
N ILE A 287 -15.84 8.59 -0.59
CA ILE A 287 -15.13 9.63 0.18
C ILE A 287 -16.06 10.81 0.44
N SER A 288 -16.80 11.23 -0.60
CA SER A 288 -17.75 12.35 -0.50
C SER A 288 -18.88 12.23 -1.51
N SER A 289 -19.97 12.92 -1.24
CA SER A 289 -21.06 13.17 -2.19
C SER A 289 -21.56 14.61 -2.06
N PHE A 290 -22.05 15.14 -3.16
CA PHE A 290 -22.78 16.39 -3.19
C PHE A 290 -23.80 16.39 -4.31
N GLU A 291 -24.94 17.03 -4.06
CA GLU A 291 -26.04 17.11 -5.04
C GLU A 291 -26.63 18.51 -5.09
N THR A 292 -27.22 18.85 -6.23
CA THR A 292 -28.01 20.07 -6.42
C THR A 292 -29.24 19.75 -7.25
N VAL A 293 -30.32 20.49 -7.00
CA VAL A 293 -31.57 20.35 -7.74
C VAL A 293 -31.69 21.46 -8.77
N SER A 294 -31.94 21.11 -10.02
CA SER A 294 -32.11 22.05 -11.11
C SER A 294 -33.51 22.62 -11.16
N THR A 295 -33.63 23.92 -11.42
CA THR A 295 -34.85 24.61 -11.80
C THR A 295 -34.79 25.12 -13.25
N ASN A 296 -33.82 24.60 -14.05
CA ASN A 296 -33.57 25.05 -15.41
C ASN A 296 -34.61 24.44 -16.40
N THR A 297 -34.55 24.87 -17.65
CA THR A 297 -35.30 24.31 -18.77
C THR A 297 -34.84 22.90 -19.12
N GLU A 298 -35.58 22.18 -19.94
CA GLU A 298 -35.17 20.86 -20.48
C GLU A 298 -33.82 20.93 -21.18
N ASN A 299 -33.56 21.96 -22.00
CA ASN A 299 -32.27 22.16 -22.66
C ASN A 299 -31.13 22.39 -21.65
N GLY A 300 -31.39 23.15 -20.59
CA GLY A 300 -30.43 23.36 -19.52
C GLY A 300 -30.12 22.07 -18.77
N ASN A 301 -31.15 21.25 -18.47
CA ASN A 301 -31.00 19.95 -17.85
C ASN A 301 -30.25 18.96 -18.76
N HIS A 302 -30.55 18.98 -20.09
CA HIS A 302 -29.78 18.20 -21.07
C HIS A 302 -28.29 18.59 -21.04
N ASN A 303 -27.97 19.88 -21.05
CA ASN A 303 -26.60 20.38 -21.01
C ASN A 303 -25.87 19.94 -19.73
N MET A 304 -26.52 20.03 -18.58
CA MET A 304 -25.95 19.57 -17.30
C MET A 304 -25.74 18.06 -17.29
N GLY A 305 -26.71 17.28 -17.76
CA GLY A 305 -26.59 15.83 -17.87
C GLY A 305 -25.46 15.41 -18.82
N LEU A 306 -25.31 16.11 -19.96
CA LEU A 306 -24.21 15.88 -20.90
C LEU A 306 -22.85 16.20 -20.27
N ALA A 307 -22.73 17.32 -19.56
CA ALA A 307 -21.51 17.70 -18.89
C ALA A 307 -21.12 16.66 -17.81
N LEU A 308 -22.08 16.26 -16.97
CA LEU A 308 -21.85 15.22 -15.95
C LEU A 308 -21.47 13.87 -16.58
N SER A 309 -22.11 13.48 -17.69
CA SER A 309 -21.81 12.20 -18.36
C SER A 309 -20.36 12.17 -18.89
N ARG A 310 -19.77 13.31 -19.27
CA ARG A 310 -18.37 13.41 -19.69
C ARG A 310 -17.38 13.33 -18.51
N VAL A 311 -17.82 13.79 -17.34
CA VAL A 311 -17.03 13.73 -16.10
C VAL A 311 -17.09 12.36 -15.46
N ASN A 312 -18.22 11.64 -15.68
CA ASN A 312 -18.45 10.32 -15.08
C ASN A 312 -17.35 9.31 -15.45
N GLY A 313 -16.81 8.61 -14.44
CA GLY A 313 -15.73 7.63 -14.62
C GLY A 313 -14.33 8.25 -14.69
N THR A 314 -14.19 9.57 -14.48
CA THR A 314 -12.86 10.19 -14.40
C THR A 314 -12.07 9.63 -13.24
N VAL A 315 -10.82 9.24 -13.51
CA VAL A 315 -9.87 8.77 -12.51
C VAL A 315 -8.72 9.77 -12.39
N LEU A 316 -8.45 10.22 -11.18
CA LEU A 316 -7.34 11.11 -10.87
C LEU A 316 -6.33 10.36 -9.99
N ASN A 317 -5.15 10.06 -10.53
CA ASN A 317 -4.04 9.53 -9.74
C ASN A 317 -3.50 10.59 -8.77
N PRO A 318 -2.69 10.19 -7.77
CA PRO A 318 -1.99 11.14 -6.93
C PRO A 318 -1.23 12.20 -7.73
N GLY A 319 -1.52 13.48 -7.48
CA GLY A 319 -0.93 14.63 -8.17
C GLY A 319 -1.63 15.05 -9.46
N ASP A 320 -2.56 14.26 -10.01
CA ASP A 320 -3.32 14.63 -11.21
C ASP A 320 -4.25 15.80 -10.93
N THR A 321 -4.41 16.64 -11.95
CA THR A 321 -5.30 17.81 -11.92
C THR A 321 -6.52 17.57 -12.81
N PHE A 322 -7.70 17.72 -12.23
CA PHE A 322 -8.97 17.83 -12.95
C PHE A 322 -9.07 19.21 -13.60
N SER A 323 -9.47 19.27 -14.86
CA SER A 323 -9.86 20.50 -15.56
C SER A 323 -11.24 20.27 -16.18
N TYR A 324 -12.20 21.08 -15.79
CA TYR A 324 -13.57 20.97 -16.32
C TYR A 324 -13.59 21.16 -17.83
N GLU A 325 -12.88 22.18 -18.31
CA GLU A 325 -12.80 22.49 -19.75
C GLU A 325 -12.19 21.33 -20.55
N ASN A 326 -11.12 20.74 -20.08
CA ASN A 326 -10.45 19.64 -20.78
C ASN A 326 -11.30 18.38 -20.85
N ILE A 327 -12.11 18.10 -19.83
CA ILE A 327 -12.93 16.88 -19.75
C ILE A 327 -14.28 17.09 -20.43
N VAL A 328 -14.95 18.21 -20.16
CA VAL A 328 -16.26 18.51 -20.72
C VAL A 328 -16.15 18.99 -22.16
N GLY A 329 -15.07 19.68 -22.52
CA GLY A 329 -14.81 20.20 -23.86
C GLY A 329 -15.66 21.40 -24.22
N ASP A 330 -15.65 21.76 -25.50
CA ASP A 330 -16.36 22.95 -26.01
C ASP A 330 -17.87 22.85 -25.79
N SER A 331 -18.37 23.70 -24.90
CA SER A 331 -19.79 23.81 -24.57
C SER A 331 -20.53 24.89 -25.35
N THR A 332 -19.82 25.67 -26.19
CA THR A 332 -20.36 26.80 -26.95
C THR A 332 -20.88 26.44 -28.33
N ASN A 333 -20.78 25.16 -28.71
CA ASN A 333 -21.03 24.69 -30.06
C ASN A 333 -22.09 23.56 -30.10
N ALA A 334 -23.05 23.67 -30.98
CA ALA A 334 -24.08 22.68 -31.22
C ALA A 334 -23.53 21.30 -31.66
N SER A 335 -22.39 21.28 -32.39
CA SER A 335 -21.80 20.03 -32.88
C SER A 335 -21.27 19.12 -31.75
N THR A 336 -21.09 19.68 -30.57
CA THR A 336 -20.64 18.95 -29.37
C THR A 336 -21.80 18.40 -28.54
N GLY A 337 -23.05 18.59 -28.99
CA GLY A 337 -24.27 18.08 -28.36
C GLY A 337 -24.94 19.04 -27.36
N PHE A 338 -24.33 20.21 -27.09
CA PHE A 338 -24.95 21.20 -26.23
C PHE A 338 -26.08 21.95 -26.94
N LEU A 339 -27.11 22.35 -26.19
CA LEU A 339 -28.30 23.02 -26.67
C LEU A 339 -28.35 24.49 -26.17
N PRO A 340 -29.07 25.40 -26.87
CA PRO A 340 -29.32 26.73 -26.35
C PRO A 340 -30.19 26.71 -25.11
N ALA A 341 -29.69 27.29 -24.01
CA ALA A 341 -30.40 27.45 -22.76
C ALA A 341 -29.98 28.75 -22.07
N GLY A 342 -30.66 29.11 -20.98
CA GLY A 342 -30.34 30.31 -20.21
C GLY A 342 -28.95 30.25 -19.58
N GLY A 343 -28.14 31.24 -19.88
CA GLY A 343 -26.82 31.47 -19.27
C GLY A 343 -26.65 32.93 -18.87
N LEU A 344 -25.79 33.21 -17.89
CA LEU A 344 -25.49 34.59 -17.46
C LEU A 344 -24.36 35.17 -18.33
N SER A 345 -24.65 36.26 -19.03
CA SER A 345 -23.65 37.00 -19.77
C SER A 345 -23.82 38.49 -19.52
N GLY A 346 -22.75 39.16 -19.06
CA GLY A 346 -22.79 40.58 -18.73
C GLY A 346 -23.79 40.97 -17.65
N GLY A 347 -24.13 40.06 -16.72
CA GLY A 347 -25.11 40.28 -15.66
C GLY A 347 -26.57 40.10 -16.10
N ALA A 348 -26.82 39.61 -17.31
CA ALA A 348 -28.16 39.33 -17.83
C ALA A 348 -28.31 37.88 -18.26
N LEU A 349 -29.52 37.33 -18.11
CA LEU A 349 -29.84 35.99 -18.61
C LEU A 349 -30.05 36.05 -20.12
N VAL A 350 -29.24 35.32 -20.87
CA VAL A 350 -29.30 35.22 -22.33
C VAL A 350 -29.36 33.76 -22.77
N GLN A 351 -29.91 33.48 -23.95
CA GLN A 351 -29.89 32.17 -24.56
C GLN A 351 -28.51 31.94 -25.20
N MET A 352 -27.82 30.86 -24.75
CA MET A 352 -26.49 30.48 -25.26
C MET A 352 -26.32 28.96 -25.21
N TYR A 353 -25.49 28.42 -26.12
CA TYR A 353 -25.12 27.00 -26.05
C TYR A 353 -24.45 26.71 -24.73
N GLY A 354 -24.72 25.52 -24.16
CA GLY A 354 -24.16 25.13 -22.86
C GLY A 354 -24.77 25.87 -21.67
N GLY A 355 -25.85 26.66 -21.84
CA GLY A 355 -26.51 27.30 -20.71
C GLY A 355 -26.91 26.24 -19.65
N GLY A 356 -26.64 26.54 -18.38
CA GLY A 356 -26.89 25.64 -17.23
C GLY A 356 -25.66 24.91 -16.69
N ILE A 357 -24.60 24.69 -17.47
CA ILE A 357 -23.44 23.84 -17.08
C ILE A 357 -22.69 24.33 -15.83
N CYS A 358 -22.79 25.61 -15.49
CA CYS A 358 -22.20 26.13 -14.25
C CYS A 358 -22.80 25.50 -12.99
N GLN A 359 -24.04 24.97 -13.05
CA GLN A 359 -24.58 24.18 -11.94
C GLN A 359 -23.88 22.82 -11.85
N ALA A 360 -23.56 22.17 -12.97
CA ALA A 360 -22.78 20.94 -12.98
C ALA A 360 -21.39 21.17 -12.38
N SER A 361 -20.66 22.22 -12.81
CA SER A 361 -19.34 22.54 -12.24
C SER A 361 -19.41 22.89 -10.76
N SER A 362 -20.43 23.60 -10.30
CA SER A 362 -20.63 23.91 -8.87
C SER A 362 -20.96 22.67 -8.04
N THR A 363 -21.70 21.70 -8.62
CA THR A 363 -21.97 20.42 -7.94
C THR A 363 -20.68 19.61 -7.80
N ILE A 364 -19.84 19.56 -8.85
CA ILE A 364 -18.52 18.92 -8.78
C ILE A 364 -17.64 19.63 -7.75
N TYR A 365 -17.63 20.96 -7.71
CA TYR A 365 -16.89 21.75 -6.73
C TYR A 365 -17.31 21.40 -5.29
N GLY A 366 -18.62 21.34 -5.04
CA GLY A 366 -19.15 20.94 -3.73
C GLY A 366 -18.71 19.55 -3.27
N ALA A 367 -18.67 18.58 -4.20
CA ALA A 367 -18.16 17.23 -3.92
C ALA A 367 -16.64 17.22 -3.73
N ALA A 368 -15.87 17.94 -4.58
CA ALA A 368 -14.42 18.02 -4.51
C ALA A 368 -13.93 18.65 -3.19
N LEU A 369 -14.62 19.69 -2.70
CA LEU A 369 -14.32 20.29 -1.38
C LEU A 369 -14.45 19.26 -0.25
N ARG A 370 -15.50 18.42 -0.28
CA ARG A 370 -15.80 17.39 0.71
C ARG A 370 -14.92 16.15 0.56
N ALA A 371 -14.35 15.96 -0.63
CA ALA A 371 -13.36 14.90 -0.88
C ALA A 371 -11.93 15.29 -0.48
N GLY A 372 -11.71 16.50 0.02
CA GLY A 372 -10.38 16.97 0.41
C GLY A 372 -9.49 17.40 -0.74
N MET A 373 -10.05 17.55 -1.95
CA MET A 373 -9.28 17.99 -3.13
C MET A 373 -8.75 19.40 -2.95
N THR A 374 -7.56 19.68 -3.48
CA THR A 374 -6.99 21.04 -3.51
C THR A 374 -7.52 21.79 -4.70
N ILE A 375 -8.28 22.86 -4.45
CA ILE A 375 -8.81 23.73 -5.51
C ILE A 375 -7.68 24.58 -6.07
N THR A 376 -7.39 24.41 -7.35
CA THR A 376 -6.27 25.12 -8.03
C THR A 376 -6.75 26.30 -8.86
N LEU A 377 -7.98 26.25 -9.38
CA LEU A 377 -8.61 27.33 -10.12
C LEU A 377 -10.12 27.32 -9.92
N ARG A 378 -10.68 28.43 -9.48
CA ARG A 378 -12.14 28.59 -9.32
C ARG A 378 -12.51 30.06 -9.37
N ASP A 379 -13.49 30.40 -10.18
CA ASP A 379 -14.15 31.70 -10.20
C ASP A 379 -15.61 31.57 -9.74
N CYS A 380 -16.12 32.64 -9.09
CA CYS A 380 -17.53 32.74 -8.77
C CYS A 380 -18.27 33.45 -9.93
N HIS A 381 -19.59 33.29 -9.97
CA HIS A 381 -20.41 34.02 -10.93
C HIS A 381 -20.37 35.53 -10.69
N SER A 382 -20.80 36.30 -11.67
CA SER A 382 -21.00 37.76 -11.53
C SER A 382 -22.17 38.11 -10.57
N SER A 383 -23.07 37.17 -10.30
CA SER A 383 -24.19 37.30 -9.37
C SER A 383 -24.37 35.96 -8.63
N PRO A 384 -24.82 35.93 -7.36
CA PRO A 384 -25.02 34.70 -6.62
C PRO A 384 -25.93 33.73 -7.34
N SER A 385 -25.55 32.44 -7.36
CA SER A 385 -26.40 31.36 -7.83
C SER A 385 -27.43 30.98 -6.76
N THR A 386 -28.53 30.33 -7.17
CA THR A 386 -29.61 29.92 -6.26
C THR A 386 -29.55 28.46 -5.86
N TYR A 387 -28.68 27.66 -6.50
CA TYR A 387 -28.59 26.22 -6.33
C TYR A 387 -27.51 25.77 -5.32
N VAL A 388 -26.65 26.69 -4.89
CA VAL A 388 -25.68 26.49 -3.80
C VAL A 388 -25.65 27.70 -2.87
N PRO A 389 -25.19 27.57 -1.63
CA PRO A 389 -24.96 28.71 -0.75
C PRO A 389 -23.99 29.73 -1.39
N ILE A 390 -24.24 31.01 -1.11
CA ILE A 390 -23.40 32.10 -1.61
C ILE A 390 -21.92 31.85 -1.26
N GLY A 391 -21.01 32.02 -2.23
CA GLY A 391 -19.59 31.76 -2.05
C GLY A 391 -19.15 30.32 -2.34
N LEU A 392 -20.08 29.41 -2.65
CA LEU A 392 -19.79 27.99 -2.94
C LEU A 392 -20.15 27.57 -4.36
N ASP A 393 -20.28 28.51 -5.29
CA ASP A 393 -20.44 28.27 -6.71
C ASP A 393 -19.09 28.22 -7.44
N ALA A 394 -19.07 27.57 -8.59
CA ALA A 394 -17.92 27.58 -9.53
C ALA A 394 -18.47 27.81 -10.93
N THR A 395 -18.15 28.99 -11.51
CA THR A 395 -18.54 29.31 -12.88
C THR A 395 -17.54 28.78 -13.88
N VAL A 396 -18.01 28.46 -15.08
CA VAL A 396 -17.20 27.98 -16.19
C VAL A 396 -17.66 28.65 -17.52
N SER A 397 -16.70 28.94 -18.39
CA SER A 397 -16.95 29.46 -19.75
C SER A 397 -15.83 28.93 -20.64
N TYR A 398 -16.14 28.08 -21.60
CA TYR A 398 -15.15 27.43 -22.44
C TYR A 398 -14.22 28.45 -23.13
N GLY A 399 -12.90 28.27 -22.97
CA GLY A 399 -11.87 29.15 -23.50
C GLY A 399 -11.62 30.43 -22.69
N GLU A 400 -12.37 30.67 -21.59
CA GLU A 400 -12.27 31.88 -20.77
C GLU A 400 -12.12 31.59 -19.28
N ILE A 401 -12.96 30.71 -18.74
CA ILE A 401 -13.02 30.41 -17.28
C ILE A 401 -13.10 28.91 -17.09
N ASP A 402 -12.08 28.33 -16.48
CA ASP A 402 -12.05 26.90 -16.13
C ASP A 402 -12.20 26.68 -14.62
N PHE A 403 -12.64 25.48 -14.25
CA PHE A 403 -12.67 25.01 -12.87
C PHE A 403 -11.70 23.83 -12.74
N GLN A 404 -10.72 23.97 -11.82
CA GLN A 404 -9.67 22.97 -11.63
C GLN A 404 -9.46 22.63 -10.16
N PHE A 405 -9.15 21.36 -9.91
CA PHE A 405 -8.68 20.88 -8.62
C PHE A 405 -7.69 19.72 -8.79
N ARG A 406 -6.87 19.46 -7.78
CA ARG A 406 -5.85 18.43 -7.79
C ARG A 406 -6.13 17.38 -6.72
N ASN A 407 -5.85 16.11 -7.04
CA ASN A 407 -5.83 15.03 -6.09
C ASN A 407 -4.49 15.02 -5.34
N ASP A 408 -4.48 15.53 -4.11
CA ASP A 408 -3.30 15.49 -3.22
C ASP A 408 -3.32 14.30 -2.24
N LEU A 409 -4.28 13.36 -2.39
CA LEU A 409 -4.26 12.11 -1.64
C LEU A 409 -3.16 11.19 -2.20
N ASP A 410 -2.77 10.20 -1.41
CA ASP A 410 -1.74 9.21 -1.78
C ASP A 410 -2.28 8.05 -2.65
N THR A 411 -3.58 8.09 -2.98
CA THR A 411 -4.28 7.05 -3.75
C THR A 411 -5.16 7.67 -4.84
N PRO A 412 -5.48 6.89 -5.90
CA PRO A 412 -6.40 7.35 -6.93
C PRO A 412 -7.79 7.66 -6.39
N VAL A 413 -8.43 8.65 -7.01
CA VAL A 413 -9.81 9.06 -6.75
C VAL A 413 -10.63 8.87 -8.02
N TYR A 414 -11.82 8.31 -7.88
CA TYR A 414 -12.77 8.02 -8.95
C TYR A 414 -13.97 8.94 -8.81
N ILE A 415 -14.33 9.64 -9.89
CA ILE A 415 -15.46 10.59 -9.91
C ILE A 415 -16.63 9.93 -10.62
N MET A 416 -17.72 9.75 -9.90
CA MET A 416 -19.00 9.31 -10.44
C MET A 416 -19.94 10.50 -10.49
N SER A 417 -20.56 10.74 -11.65
CA SER A 417 -21.48 11.87 -11.83
C SER A 417 -22.59 11.54 -12.82
N TRP A 418 -23.81 11.89 -12.45
CA TRP A 418 -25.00 11.66 -13.27
C TRP A 418 -26.11 12.64 -12.91
N MET A 419 -27.13 12.64 -13.71
CA MET A 419 -28.36 13.38 -13.43
C MET A 419 -29.52 12.42 -13.36
N ASP A 420 -30.32 12.49 -12.29
CA ASP A 420 -31.56 11.74 -12.11
C ASP A 420 -32.74 12.72 -12.03
N GLY A 421 -33.60 12.68 -13.03
CA GLY A 421 -34.66 13.69 -13.20
C GLY A 421 -34.04 15.08 -13.30
N VAL A 422 -34.22 15.89 -12.26
CA VAL A 422 -33.68 17.27 -12.16
C VAL A 422 -32.55 17.37 -11.12
N THR A 423 -32.14 16.26 -10.50
CA THR A 423 -31.09 16.25 -9.49
C THR A 423 -29.75 15.87 -10.10
N LEU A 424 -28.75 16.71 -9.88
CA LEU A 424 -27.36 16.47 -10.25
C LEU A 424 -26.65 15.80 -9.08
N HIS A 425 -26.03 14.64 -9.33
CA HIS A 425 -25.28 13.88 -8.34
C HIS A 425 -23.82 13.82 -8.72
N VAL A 426 -22.94 14.06 -7.75
CA VAL A 426 -21.50 13.87 -7.87
C VAL A 426 -20.96 13.17 -6.63
N GLN A 427 -20.26 12.08 -6.85
CA GLN A 427 -19.65 11.26 -5.80
C GLN A 427 -18.17 11.03 -6.10
N PHE A 428 -17.35 11.08 -5.05
CA PHE A 428 -15.94 10.75 -5.10
C PHE A 428 -15.72 9.45 -4.36
N TYR A 429 -15.07 8.49 -5.02
CA TYR A 429 -14.72 7.20 -4.46
C TYR A 429 -13.21 7.02 -4.44
N GLY A 430 -12.73 6.24 -3.51
CA GLY A 430 -11.32 5.92 -3.36
C GLY A 430 -11.03 5.34 -1.99
N LYS A 431 -9.76 5.27 -1.66
CA LYS A 431 -9.37 4.93 -0.30
C LYS A 431 -9.62 6.11 0.62
N HIS A 432 -10.45 5.89 1.66
CA HIS A 432 -10.76 6.96 2.61
C HIS A 432 -9.50 7.39 3.37
N PRO A 433 -9.17 8.70 3.39
CA PRO A 433 -8.05 9.21 4.18
C PRO A 433 -8.21 8.86 5.67
N LYS A 434 -7.10 8.54 6.32
CA LYS A 434 -7.11 8.20 7.76
C LYS A 434 -7.05 9.43 8.66
N GLU A 435 -6.66 10.55 8.09
CA GLU A 435 -6.44 11.81 8.79
C GLU A 435 -7.75 12.47 9.22
N TRP A 436 -8.84 12.21 8.52
CA TRP A 436 -10.17 12.79 8.78
C TRP A 436 -11.28 11.79 8.39
N ASP A 437 -12.48 11.98 8.95
CA ASP A 437 -13.65 11.15 8.64
C ASP A 437 -14.61 11.88 7.68
N THR A 438 -14.78 13.18 7.87
CA THR A 438 -15.65 14.01 7.05
C THR A 438 -15.09 15.42 6.90
N ILE A 439 -15.52 16.13 5.85
CA ILE A 439 -15.23 17.56 5.66
C ILE A 439 -16.54 18.32 5.56
N ASN A 440 -16.76 19.23 6.49
CA ASN A 440 -17.89 20.14 6.49
C ASN A 440 -17.51 21.44 5.79
N VAL A 441 -18.37 21.94 4.91
CA VAL A 441 -18.12 23.14 4.11
C VAL A 441 -19.14 24.20 4.46
N TYR A 442 -18.65 25.41 4.74
CA TYR A 442 -19.44 26.54 5.19
C TYR A 442 -19.12 27.78 4.36
N SER A 443 -20.09 28.69 4.30
CA SER A 443 -19.90 30.02 3.76
C SER A 443 -20.76 31.04 4.52
N GLN A 444 -20.33 32.30 4.43
CA GLN A 444 -21.00 33.42 5.07
C GLN A 444 -20.90 34.67 4.19
N THR A 445 -22.03 35.38 4.01
CA THR A 445 -22.03 36.73 3.45
C THR A 445 -21.34 37.67 4.44
N THR A 446 -20.31 38.39 3.97
CA THR A 446 -19.54 39.34 4.77
C THR A 446 -19.91 40.79 4.48
N SER A 447 -20.45 41.07 3.27
CA SER A 447 -20.89 42.40 2.89
C SER A 447 -22.05 42.34 1.88
N GLU A 448 -22.97 43.29 1.99
CA GLU A 448 -24.03 43.51 1.03
C GLU A 448 -23.84 44.91 0.39
N ILE A 449 -23.80 44.96 -0.93
CA ILE A 449 -23.50 46.18 -1.67
C ILE A 449 -24.75 46.58 -2.47
N PRO A 450 -25.35 47.76 -2.22
CA PRO A 450 -26.58 48.13 -2.88
C PRO A 450 -26.41 48.27 -4.41
N PRO A 451 -27.50 48.08 -5.19
CA PRO A 451 -27.48 48.29 -6.63
C PRO A 451 -26.92 49.64 -7.02
N LEU A 452 -26.16 49.66 -8.13
CA LEU A 452 -25.63 50.92 -8.67
C LEU A 452 -26.77 51.82 -9.13
N SER A 453 -26.63 53.12 -8.87
CA SER A 453 -27.56 54.14 -9.37
C SER A 453 -27.44 54.40 -10.88
N THR A 454 -26.54 53.67 -11.55
CA THR A 454 -26.31 53.83 -13.00
C THR A 454 -27.46 53.26 -13.81
N VAL A 455 -27.80 53.91 -14.90
CA VAL A 455 -28.79 53.44 -15.89
C VAL A 455 -28.07 53.24 -17.22
N LYS A 456 -28.16 52.00 -17.74
CA LYS A 456 -27.62 51.62 -19.05
C LYS A 456 -28.75 51.42 -20.05
N TYR A 457 -28.58 51.89 -21.27
CA TYR A 457 -29.51 51.64 -22.36
C TYR A 457 -28.85 50.75 -23.41
N VAL A 458 -29.57 49.70 -23.82
CA VAL A 458 -29.14 48.74 -24.84
C VAL A 458 -30.13 48.80 -25.99
N VAL A 459 -29.66 49.05 -27.21
CA VAL A 459 -30.53 49.07 -28.39
C VAL A 459 -31.02 47.67 -28.72
N ASP A 460 -32.32 47.51 -28.84
CA ASP A 460 -32.97 46.28 -29.29
C ASP A 460 -33.70 46.55 -30.61
N GLN A 461 -33.27 45.86 -31.68
CA GLN A 461 -33.82 46.03 -33.02
C GLN A 461 -35.26 45.63 -33.17
N ASN A 462 -35.80 44.84 -32.22
CA ASN A 462 -37.19 44.39 -32.22
C ASN A 462 -38.14 45.41 -31.60
N LEU A 463 -37.61 46.46 -30.96
CA LEU A 463 -38.42 47.53 -30.36
C LEU A 463 -38.59 48.70 -31.32
N LYS A 464 -39.73 49.36 -31.24
CA LYS A 464 -39.99 50.56 -32.05
C LYS A 464 -39.24 51.76 -31.51
N LYS A 465 -38.92 52.75 -32.38
CA LYS A 465 -38.35 54.03 -31.96
C LYS A 465 -39.24 54.69 -30.88
N GLY A 466 -38.62 55.08 -29.76
CA GLY A 466 -39.30 55.66 -28.61
C GLY A 466 -39.79 54.62 -27.58
N GLU A 467 -39.71 53.33 -27.91
CA GLU A 467 -40.06 52.27 -26.99
C GLU A 467 -38.89 51.99 -26.02
N LYS A 468 -39.23 51.88 -24.74
CA LYS A 468 -38.29 51.61 -23.65
C LYS A 468 -38.86 50.54 -22.73
N VAL A 469 -38.15 49.44 -22.61
CA VAL A 469 -38.54 48.29 -21.76
C VAL A 469 -37.47 48.08 -20.69
N LEU A 470 -37.89 47.96 -19.43
CA LEU A 470 -37.02 47.59 -18.33
C LEU A 470 -36.50 46.17 -18.56
N PHE A 471 -35.18 45.98 -18.65
CA PHE A 471 -34.57 44.68 -18.78
C PHE A 471 -34.14 44.12 -17.43
N THR A 472 -33.52 44.94 -16.56
CA THR A 472 -33.21 44.62 -15.17
C THR A 472 -33.21 45.86 -14.31
N SER A 473 -33.70 45.77 -13.07
CA SER A 473 -33.68 46.87 -12.10
C SER A 473 -32.34 47.07 -11.39
N GLY A 474 -31.31 46.30 -11.79
CA GLY A 474 -30.05 46.22 -11.07
C GLY A 474 -30.12 45.18 -9.91
N ASN A 475 -28.98 44.68 -9.58
CA ASN A 475 -28.86 43.63 -8.54
C ASN A 475 -27.94 44.11 -7.41
N TRP A 476 -28.21 43.63 -6.20
CA TRP A 476 -27.31 43.78 -5.08
C TRP A 476 -26.00 43.03 -5.36
N GLY A 477 -24.90 43.57 -4.91
CA GLY A 477 -23.61 42.92 -4.86
C GLY A 477 -23.40 42.30 -3.48
N TYR A 478 -22.51 41.34 -3.42
CA TYR A 478 -22.20 40.60 -2.17
C TYR A 478 -20.73 40.28 -2.12
N GLU A 479 -20.20 40.21 -0.90
CA GLU A 479 -18.95 39.54 -0.60
C GLU A 479 -19.25 38.34 0.31
N ALA A 480 -18.56 37.25 0.05
CA ALA A 480 -18.72 36.05 0.84
C ALA A 480 -17.35 35.41 1.16
N SER A 481 -17.19 34.97 2.39
CA SER A 481 -16.12 34.10 2.80
C SER A 481 -16.60 32.67 2.94
N ALA A 482 -15.72 31.70 2.67
CA ALA A 482 -16.01 30.30 2.79
C ALA A 482 -14.84 29.57 3.46
N TRP A 483 -15.14 28.45 4.12
CA TRP A 483 -14.14 27.60 4.76
C TRP A 483 -14.62 26.16 4.80
N ARG A 484 -13.70 25.26 5.09
CA ARG A 484 -14.00 23.85 5.33
C ARG A 484 -13.31 23.35 6.59
N ASP A 485 -14.04 22.54 7.37
CA ASP A 485 -13.57 21.92 8.60
C ASP A 485 -13.35 20.43 8.36
N PHE A 486 -12.15 19.96 8.59
CA PHE A 486 -11.82 18.55 8.61
C PHE A 486 -12.15 17.99 9.98
N VAL A 487 -12.98 16.96 10.02
CA VAL A 487 -13.50 16.37 11.25
C VAL A 487 -12.96 14.95 11.42
N LYS A 488 -12.46 14.64 12.61
CA LYS A 488 -12.02 13.30 13.01
C LYS A 488 -12.64 12.95 14.37
N ASP A 489 -13.24 11.75 14.46
CA ASP A 489 -13.90 11.26 15.69
C ASP A 489 -14.92 12.27 16.27
N GLY A 490 -15.57 13.06 15.38
CA GLY A 490 -16.55 14.10 15.74
C GLY A 490 -15.96 15.46 16.14
N GLU A 491 -14.64 15.62 16.15
CA GLU A 491 -13.96 16.86 16.49
C GLU A 491 -13.33 17.52 15.25
N VAL A 492 -13.34 18.85 15.20
CA VAL A 492 -12.66 19.64 14.16
C VAL A 492 -11.17 19.63 14.43
N ILE A 493 -10.42 18.96 13.55
CA ILE A 493 -8.95 18.87 13.67
C ILE A 493 -8.20 19.94 12.86
N ARG A 494 -8.86 20.51 11.86
CA ARG A 494 -8.29 21.54 10.99
C ARG A 494 -9.38 22.31 10.29
N THR A 495 -9.23 23.64 10.22
CA THR A 495 -10.05 24.53 9.39
C THR A 495 -9.20 25.09 8.25
N GLU A 496 -9.74 25.10 7.06
CA GLU A 496 -9.09 25.66 5.88
C GLU A 496 -9.97 26.74 5.28
N THR A 497 -9.41 27.94 5.10
CA THR A 497 -10.09 29.05 4.45
C THR A 497 -10.07 28.84 2.94
N LEU A 498 -11.21 28.96 2.29
CA LEU A 498 -11.37 28.90 0.84
C LEU A 498 -11.27 30.30 0.23
N PRO A 499 -11.00 30.43 -1.08
CA PRO A 499 -11.02 31.73 -1.75
C PRO A 499 -12.34 32.46 -1.55
N SER A 500 -12.27 33.75 -1.19
CA SER A 500 -13.45 34.62 -1.07
C SER A 500 -14.13 34.84 -2.41
N SER A 501 -15.40 35.16 -2.39
CA SER A 501 -16.21 35.47 -3.59
C SER A 501 -16.71 36.89 -3.54
N TYR A 502 -16.65 37.56 -4.70
CA TYR A 502 -17.16 38.90 -4.91
C TYR A 502 -18.18 38.91 -6.06
N TYR A 503 -19.41 39.26 -5.75
CA TYR A 503 -20.50 39.41 -6.71
C TYR A 503 -20.77 40.90 -6.88
N GLY A 504 -20.43 41.44 -8.05
CA GLY A 504 -20.54 42.86 -8.29
C GLY A 504 -21.99 43.37 -8.32
N PRO A 505 -22.30 44.52 -7.69
CA PRO A 505 -23.61 45.13 -7.86
C PRO A 505 -23.80 45.63 -9.32
N SER A 506 -25.02 45.55 -9.82
CA SER A 506 -25.33 46.08 -11.16
C SER A 506 -26.33 47.23 -11.11
N GLY A 507 -26.29 48.05 -12.14
CA GLY A 507 -27.25 49.15 -12.34
C GLY A 507 -28.46 48.71 -13.18
N THR A 508 -29.41 49.62 -13.31
CA THR A 508 -30.61 49.42 -14.12
C THR A 508 -30.28 49.39 -15.61
N ILE A 509 -30.79 48.40 -16.34
CA ILE A 509 -30.64 48.29 -17.79
C ILE A 509 -32.01 48.38 -18.43
N TYR A 510 -32.16 49.27 -19.40
CA TYR A 510 -33.30 49.34 -20.30
C TYR A 510 -32.93 48.88 -21.71
N ARG A 511 -33.81 48.14 -22.36
CA ARG A 511 -33.77 47.96 -23.80
C ARG A 511 -34.57 49.06 -24.45
N ILE A 512 -34.03 49.67 -25.52
CA ILE A 512 -34.65 50.78 -26.25
C ILE A 512 -34.67 50.50 -27.74
N GLY A 513 -35.71 50.97 -28.42
CA GLY A 513 -35.76 50.90 -29.88
C GLY A 513 -34.69 51.75 -30.57
N PRO A 514 -34.28 51.40 -31.81
CA PRO A 514 -33.30 52.17 -32.58
C PRO A 514 -33.66 53.64 -32.71
N GLY A 515 -32.69 54.53 -32.48
CA GLY A 515 -32.92 55.99 -32.58
C GLY A 515 -33.80 56.59 -31.47
N THR A 516 -34.03 55.85 -30.36
CA THR A 516 -34.68 56.40 -29.17
C THR A 516 -33.71 57.31 -28.43
N GLU A 517 -34.12 58.53 -28.16
CA GLU A 517 -33.29 59.49 -27.41
C GLU A 517 -33.22 59.07 -25.95
N THR A 518 -32.05 58.95 -25.42
CA THR A 518 -31.75 58.71 -24.02
C THR A 518 -31.26 59.97 -23.40
N SER A 519 -32.09 60.72 -22.68
CA SER A 519 -31.56 61.75 -21.78
C SER A 519 -30.85 61.03 -20.64
N SER A 520 -29.54 60.84 -20.80
CA SER A 520 -28.69 60.45 -19.65
C SER A 520 -28.84 61.59 -18.62
N PRO A 521 -29.18 61.29 -17.36
CA PRO A 521 -29.05 62.33 -16.35
C PRO A 521 -27.58 62.78 -16.35
N SER A 522 -27.38 64.05 -16.73
CA SER A 522 -26.06 64.67 -16.60
C SER A 522 -25.59 64.40 -15.18
N PRO A 523 -24.35 63.93 -14.97
CA PRO A 523 -23.87 63.72 -13.62
C PRO A 523 -24.05 65.03 -12.85
N THR A 524 -24.88 65.04 -11.83
CA THR A 524 -24.93 66.16 -10.88
C THR A 524 -23.49 66.40 -10.47
N PRO A 525 -22.96 67.62 -10.65
CA PRO A 525 -21.56 67.90 -10.30
C PRO A 525 -21.41 67.53 -8.83
N THR A 526 -20.69 66.47 -8.58
CA THR A 526 -20.24 66.11 -7.25
C THR A 526 -19.57 67.35 -6.70
N ALA A 527 -20.11 67.91 -5.62
CA ALA A 527 -19.50 69.08 -4.95
C ALA A 527 -18.01 68.76 -4.76
N THR A 528 -17.18 69.57 -5.42
CA THR A 528 -15.73 69.51 -5.25
C THR A 528 -15.45 69.52 -3.75
N PRO A 529 -14.79 68.53 -3.16
CA PRO A 529 -14.47 68.59 -1.77
C PRO A 529 -13.65 69.85 -1.54
N THR A 530 -14.19 70.77 -0.74
CA THR A 530 -13.49 71.96 -0.28
C THR A 530 -12.22 71.47 0.38
N ALA A 531 -11.08 71.93 -0.12
CA ALA A 531 -9.78 71.56 0.43
C ALA A 531 -9.77 71.85 1.95
N VAL A 532 -9.69 70.78 2.73
CA VAL A 532 -9.41 70.90 4.16
C VAL A 532 -8.01 71.44 4.30
N PRO A 533 -7.77 72.54 5.05
CA PRO A 533 -6.43 73.09 5.20
C PRO A 533 -5.50 72.00 5.77
N THR A 534 -4.41 71.76 5.10
CA THR A 534 -3.34 70.86 5.48
C THR A 534 -2.80 71.31 6.84
N ALA A 535 -3.02 70.48 7.85
CA ALA A 535 -2.42 70.73 9.17
C ALA A 535 -0.89 70.59 9.05
N THR A 536 -0.18 71.58 9.54
CA THR A 536 1.28 71.60 9.66
C THR A 536 1.74 70.38 10.46
N PRO A 537 2.77 69.63 10.05
CA PRO A 537 3.24 68.49 10.79
C PRO A 537 3.80 68.92 12.14
N ALA A 538 3.30 68.28 13.22
CA ALA A 538 3.84 68.41 14.56
C ALA A 538 5.23 67.72 14.62
N PRO A 539 6.13 68.19 15.50
CA PRO A 539 7.48 67.66 15.60
C PRO A 539 7.49 66.23 16.09
N THR A 540 8.31 65.39 15.47
CA THR A 540 8.58 63.98 15.76
C THR A 540 9.01 63.81 17.24
N ALA A 541 8.23 63.08 18.00
CA ALA A 541 8.61 62.66 19.36
C ALA A 541 9.70 61.59 19.33
N ALA A 542 10.63 61.68 20.27
CA ALA A 542 11.74 60.76 20.46
C ALA A 542 11.26 59.33 20.81
N PRO A 543 12.05 58.29 20.57
CA PRO A 543 11.64 56.90 20.79
C PRO A 543 11.43 56.59 22.28
N THR A 544 10.24 56.13 22.59
CA THR A 544 9.87 55.62 23.94
C THR A 544 10.44 54.22 24.15
N ALA A 545 11.02 53.99 25.29
CA ALA A 545 11.62 52.73 25.74
C ALA A 545 10.61 51.56 25.71
N ALA A 546 11.11 50.37 25.50
CA ALA A 546 10.38 49.11 25.44
C ALA A 546 9.63 48.83 26.77
N PRO A 547 8.43 48.25 26.75
CA PRO A 547 7.69 47.89 27.93
C PRO A 547 8.32 46.68 28.65
N THR A 548 8.40 46.80 29.99
CA THR A 548 8.75 45.76 30.93
C THR A 548 7.71 44.64 30.90
N PRO A 549 8.09 43.37 31.00
CA PRO A 549 7.14 42.25 30.97
C PRO A 549 6.28 42.21 32.22
N GLU A 550 4.99 42.01 32.02
CA GLU A 550 3.96 41.83 33.03
C GLU A 550 4.15 40.49 33.80
N PRO A 551 3.87 40.38 35.09
CA PRO A 551 4.08 39.15 35.86
C PRO A 551 3.02 38.09 35.54
N THR A 552 3.48 36.86 35.40
CA THR A 552 2.72 35.62 35.17
C THR A 552 1.65 35.42 36.24
N PRO A 553 0.38 35.13 35.92
CA PRO A 553 -0.64 34.80 36.90
C PRO A 553 -0.42 33.44 37.54
N ALA A 554 -0.74 33.34 38.83
CA ALA A 554 -0.66 32.13 39.66
C ALA A 554 -1.68 31.06 39.23
N PRO A 555 -1.40 29.76 39.45
CA PRO A 555 -2.28 28.67 39.07
C PRO A 555 -3.59 28.64 39.84
N PRO A 556 -4.70 28.14 39.25
CA PRO A 556 -6.00 28.05 39.91
C PRO A 556 -6.02 26.99 41.01
N ALA A 557 -6.77 27.29 42.09
CA ALA A 557 -6.99 26.42 43.23
C ALA A 557 -7.88 25.21 42.85
N GLU A 558 -7.63 24.07 43.50
CA GLU A 558 -8.37 22.81 43.40
C GLU A 558 -9.87 22.97 43.72
N PRO A 559 -10.77 22.22 43.09
CA PRO A 559 -12.19 22.24 43.39
C PRO A 559 -12.51 21.45 44.67
N THR A 560 -13.22 22.09 45.56
CA THR A 560 -13.80 21.54 46.79
C THR A 560 -14.99 20.62 46.42
N ALA A 561 -15.07 19.49 47.14
CA ALA A 561 -16.01 18.40 46.98
C ALA A 561 -17.51 18.80 47.03
N ALA A 562 -18.30 18.04 46.31
CA ALA A 562 -19.75 18.05 46.24
C ALA A 562 -20.41 17.61 47.55
N PRO A 563 -21.61 18.05 47.87
CA PRO A 563 -22.48 17.37 48.83
C PRO A 563 -23.42 16.37 48.13
N THR A 564 -23.65 15.29 48.84
CA THR A 564 -24.37 14.08 48.62
C THR A 564 -25.90 14.26 48.55
N GLU A 565 -26.51 13.49 47.68
CA GLU A 565 -27.85 12.86 47.61
C GLU A 565 -29.03 13.37 48.44
N GLU A 566 -30.18 13.43 47.78
CA GLU A 566 -31.43 12.89 48.36
C GLU A 566 -32.34 12.26 47.27
N SER A 567 -32.89 11.14 47.62
CA SER A 567 -33.56 10.08 46.93
C SER A 567 -34.97 10.37 46.43
N THR A 568 -35.32 9.75 45.30
CA THR A 568 -36.59 9.08 44.84
C THR A 568 -37.95 9.51 45.44
N PRO A 569 -39.08 9.43 44.69
CA PRO A 569 -39.64 8.15 44.24
C PRO A 569 -40.32 8.10 42.83
N GLU A 570 -40.38 6.89 42.27
CA GLU A 570 -41.35 6.47 41.25
C GLU A 570 -42.81 6.63 41.70
N PRO A 571 -43.77 6.80 40.76
CA PRO A 571 -44.83 5.80 40.73
C PRO A 571 -45.36 5.42 39.36
N VAL A 572 -45.58 4.13 39.22
CA VAL A 572 -46.82 3.40 38.90
C VAL A 572 -47.49 3.61 37.52
N THR A 573 -47.52 2.47 36.85
CA THR A 573 -48.36 1.92 35.80
C THR A 573 -49.82 2.38 35.73
N ALA A 574 -50.33 2.47 34.47
CA ALA A 574 -51.63 1.96 33.97
C ALA A 574 -51.57 2.04 32.44
N ALA A 575 -51.59 0.97 31.67
CA ALA A 575 -52.69 0.07 31.30
C ALA A 575 -53.69 0.68 30.27
N GLU A 576 -53.63 0.02 29.10
CA GLU A 576 -54.76 -0.40 28.23
C GLU A 576 -55.49 0.60 27.33
N THR A 577 -55.59 0.16 26.17
CA THR A 577 -56.62 -0.17 25.11
C THR A 577 -56.48 0.75 23.91
N GLY A 578 -56.33 0.25 22.71
CA GLY A 578 -57.15 -0.61 21.86
C GLY A 578 -57.67 0.23 20.70
N GLU A 579 -57.26 -0.06 19.56
CA GLU A 579 -57.82 -0.40 18.25
C GLU A 579 -56.73 -0.35 17.17
#